data_328e5a45898ca1e2b23938ddd538fd07
#
_entry.id   328e5a45898ca1e2b23938ddd538fd07
#
_cell.length_a   1.000
_cell.length_b   1.000
_cell.length_c   1.000
_cell.angle_alpha   90.00
_cell.angle_beta   90.00
_cell.angle_gamma   90.00
#
_symmetry.space_group_name_H-M   'P 1'
#
loop_
_entity.id
_entity.type
_entity.pdbx_description
1 polymer ?
#
loop_
_entity_poly.entity_id
_entity_poly.type
_entity_poly.pdbx_seq_one_letter_code
_entity_poly.pdbx_strand_id
1 'polypeptide(L)'
;MKHVKNAHMGTHLLVEVYNVPFEKLNDRDKIEQVCVDACKIEGLQVLNTYSHQFDPYGVSVTLSLAESHLSCHTWPEKNCVAFDIFTCGSKNPRCVA
;
A
#
# COMPACT_ATOMS: atom_id res chain seq x y z
N MET A 1 3.78 -12.44 4.82
CA MET A 1 4.95 -12.75 3.98
C MET A 1 5.49 -11.49 3.34
N LYS A 2 6.79 -11.37 3.27
CA LYS A 2 7.44 -10.14 2.79
C LYS A 2 8.51 -10.48 1.76
N HIS A 3 8.46 -9.86 0.61
CA HIS A 3 9.44 -10.02 -0.46
C HIS A 3 10.04 -8.66 -0.82
N VAL A 4 11.36 -8.62 -0.92
CA VAL A 4 12.08 -7.40 -1.33
C VAL A 4 12.93 -7.76 -2.54
N LYS A 5 12.79 -6.96 -3.59
CA LYS A 5 13.57 -7.14 -4.79
C LYS A 5 14.29 -5.83 -5.12
N ASN A 6 15.60 -5.91 -5.26
CA ASN A 6 16.42 -4.77 -5.62
C ASN A 6 16.74 -4.82 -7.11
N ALA A 7 16.68 -3.68 -7.77
CA ALA A 7 17.01 -3.55 -9.18
C ALA A 7 17.82 -2.28 -9.37
N HIS A 8 18.41 -2.09 -10.56
CA HIS A 8 19.19 -0.90 -10.86
C HIS A 8 18.39 0.39 -10.66
N MET A 9 17.09 0.36 -10.91
CA MET A 9 16.24 1.55 -10.89
C MET A 9 15.54 1.77 -9.57
N GLY A 10 15.57 0.80 -8.66
CA GLY A 10 14.90 0.98 -7.37
C GLY A 10 14.71 -0.30 -6.59
N THR A 11 13.87 -0.20 -5.59
CA THR A 11 13.54 -1.32 -4.68
C THR A 11 12.04 -1.56 -4.69
N HIS A 12 11.65 -2.82 -4.80
CA HIS A 12 10.25 -3.22 -4.77
C HIS A 12 10.00 -4.10 -3.55
N LEU A 13 9.09 -3.67 -2.68
CA LEU A 13 8.70 -4.38 -1.48
C LEU A 13 7.28 -4.89 -1.62
N LEU A 14 7.09 -6.19 -1.36
CA LEU A 14 5.77 -6.84 -1.39
C LEU A 14 5.48 -7.37 0.01
N VAL A 15 4.30 -7.05 0.55
CA VAL A 15 3.91 -7.42 1.91
C VAL A 15 2.50 -7.98 1.92
N GLU A 16 2.29 -9.08 2.65
CA GLU A 16 0.97 -9.60 2.96
C GLU A 16 0.81 -9.62 4.47
N VAL A 17 -0.35 -9.15 4.95
CA VAL A 17 -0.67 -9.13 6.39
C VAL A 17 -1.97 -9.90 6.60
N TYR A 18 -1.96 -10.82 7.55
CA TYR A 18 -3.10 -11.67 7.88
C TYR A 18 -3.65 -11.33 9.25
N ASN A 19 -4.86 -11.83 9.55
CA ASN A 19 -5.52 -11.64 10.83
C ASN A 19 -5.89 -10.18 11.11
N VAL A 20 -6.29 -9.46 10.07
CA VAL A 20 -6.79 -8.10 10.21
C VAL A 20 -8.33 -8.16 10.20
N PRO A 21 -8.99 -7.50 11.16
CA PRO A 21 -10.45 -7.54 11.23
C PRO A 21 -11.14 -7.06 9.96
N PHE A 22 -12.25 -7.72 9.60
CA PHE A 22 -13.04 -7.43 8.41
C PHE A 22 -13.39 -5.95 8.30
N GLU A 23 -13.91 -5.35 9.37
CA GLU A 23 -14.38 -3.97 9.35
C GLU A 23 -13.27 -2.96 9.10
N LYS A 24 -12.04 -3.30 9.46
CA LYS A 24 -10.89 -2.43 9.19
C LYS A 24 -10.45 -2.51 7.73
N LEU A 25 -10.66 -3.66 7.10
CA LEU A 25 -10.26 -3.90 5.72
C LEU A 25 -11.30 -3.45 4.70
N ASN A 26 -12.54 -3.24 5.15
CA ASN A 26 -13.64 -2.90 4.25
C ASN A 26 -14.03 -1.42 4.31
N ASP A 27 -13.10 -0.57 4.70
CA ASP A 27 -13.32 0.87 4.83
C ASP A 27 -12.36 1.60 3.90
N ARG A 28 -12.88 1.98 2.73
CA ARG A 28 -12.08 2.64 1.69
C ARG A 28 -11.37 3.89 2.19
N ASP A 29 -12.08 4.76 2.86
CA ASP A 29 -11.51 6.03 3.29
C ASP A 29 -10.39 5.81 4.31
N LYS A 30 -10.59 4.85 5.20
CA LYS A 30 -9.60 4.54 6.22
C LYS A 30 -8.34 3.90 5.63
N ILE A 31 -8.51 2.96 4.73
CA ILE A 31 -7.38 2.31 4.05
C ILE A 31 -6.59 3.34 3.24
N GLU A 32 -7.29 4.20 2.50
CA GLU A 32 -6.63 5.25 1.74
C GLU A 32 -5.85 6.19 2.65
N GLN A 33 -6.46 6.61 3.77
CA GLN A 33 -5.81 7.53 4.70
C GLN A 33 -4.56 6.92 5.32
N VAL A 34 -4.62 5.65 5.70
CA VAL A 34 -3.45 4.96 6.25
C VAL A 34 -2.31 4.92 5.24
N CYS A 35 -2.61 4.63 3.99
CA CYS A 35 -1.61 4.59 2.94
C CYS A 35 -0.97 5.97 2.72
N VAL A 36 -1.79 7.00 2.64
CA VAL A 36 -1.31 8.38 2.45
C VAL A 36 -0.45 8.81 3.63
N ASP A 37 -0.91 8.55 4.86
CA ASP A 37 -0.17 8.94 6.06
C ASP A 37 1.17 8.23 6.14
N ALA A 38 1.23 6.95 5.80
CA ALA A 38 2.48 6.20 5.80
C ALA A 38 3.49 6.82 4.83
N CYS A 39 3.04 7.20 3.64
CA CYS A 39 3.91 7.84 2.66
C CYS A 39 4.41 9.19 3.15
N LYS A 40 3.55 9.99 3.77
CA LYS A 40 3.93 11.31 4.30
C LYS A 40 4.96 11.21 5.41
N ILE A 41 4.79 10.24 6.30
CA ILE A 41 5.72 10.02 7.42
C ILE A 41 7.13 9.74 6.88
N GLU A 42 7.22 9.00 5.78
CA GLU A 42 8.50 8.64 5.17
C GLU A 42 9.00 9.68 4.18
N GLY A 43 8.32 10.82 4.07
CA GLY A 43 8.75 11.88 3.18
C GLY A 43 8.56 11.60 1.70
N LEU A 44 7.67 10.67 1.36
CA LEU A 44 7.35 10.37 -0.03
C LEU A 44 6.27 11.31 -0.52
N GLN A 45 6.49 11.91 -1.67
CA GLN A 45 5.54 12.86 -2.23
C GLN A 45 4.42 12.14 -2.96
N VAL A 46 3.19 12.29 -2.46
CA VAL A 46 2.00 11.70 -3.08
C VAL A 46 1.50 12.65 -4.16
N LEU A 47 1.48 12.19 -5.41
CA LEU A 47 1.03 12.96 -6.56
C LEU A 47 -0.45 12.75 -6.86
N ASN A 48 -0.91 11.51 -6.76
CA ASN A 48 -2.30 11.14 -7.02
C ASN A 48 -2.71 10.00 -6.12
N THR A 49 -3.99 9.98 -5.76
CA THR A 49 -4.58 8.85 -5.05
C THR A 49 -5.77 8.33 -5.85
N TYR A 50 -5.92 7.03 -5.88
CA TYR A 50 -7.08 6.37 -6.44
C TYR A 50 -7.50 5.26 -5.50
N SER A 51 -8.78 5.21 -5.18
CA SER A 51 -9.29 4.12 -4.35
C SER A 51 -10.63 3.63 -4.89
N HIS A 52 -10.92 2.37 -4.65
CA HIS A 52 -12.13 1.73 -5.12
C HIS A 52 -12.67 0.80 -4.04
N GLN A 53 -13.95 0.93 -3.75
CA GLN A 53 -14.67 0.04 -2.85
C GLN A 53 -15.40 -1.00 -3.70
N PHE A 54 -15.03 -2.26 -3.54
CA PHE A 54 -15.70 -3.33 -4.28
C PHE A 54 -17.00 -3.73 -3.60
N ASP A 55 -17.91 -4.22 -4.39
CA ASP A 55 -19.20 -4.76 -3.93
C ASP A 55 -19.15 -6.28 -4.11
N PRO A 56 -19.39 -7.10 -3.07
CA PRO A 56 -19.96 -6.72 -1.76
C PRO A 56 -18.92 -6.22 -0.74
N TYR A 57 -17.62 -6.46 -0.94
CA TYR A 57 -16.60 -5.98 -0.02
C TYR A 57 -15.23 -6.02 -0.70
N GLY A 58 -14.28 -5.32 -0.10
CA GLY A 58 -12.92 -5.22 -0.60
C GLY A 58 -12.57 -3.80 -1.00
N VAL A 59 -11.30 -3.44 -0.85
CA VAL A 59 -10.81 -2.10 -1.16
C VAL A 59 -9.51 -2.21 -1.94
N SER A 60 -9.37 -1.36 -2.96
CA SER A 60 -8.10 -1.17 -3.66
C SER A 60 -7.69 0.28 -3.52
N VAL A 61 -6.42 0.52 -3.23
CA VAL A 61 -5.84 1.87 -3.19
C VAL A 61 -4.56 1.87 -4.02
N THR A 62 -4.42 2.87 -4.86
CA THR A 62 -3.20 3.08 -5.63
C THR A 62 -2.75 4.52 -5.42
N LEU A 63 -1.51 4.70 -5.00
CA LEU A 63 -0.90 6.00 -4.84
C LEU A 63 0.21 6.15 -5.87
N SER A 64 0.13 7.20 -6.69
CA SER A 64 1.20 7.61 -7.55
C SER A 64 2.12 8.52 -6.75
N LEU A 65 3.37 8.15 -6.64
CA LEU A 65 4.37 8.90 -5.90
C LEU A 65 5.38 9.46 -6.89
N ALA A 66 6.15 10.46 -6.49
CA ALA A 66 7.22 10.97 -7.34
C ALA A 66 8.22 9.84 -7.60
N GLU A 67 8.31 9.39 -8.86
CA GLU A 67 9.20 8.31 -9.33
C GLU A 67 8.94 6.95 -8.68
N SER A 68 7.73 6.75 -8.12
CA SER A 68 7.43 5.50 -7.42
C SER A 68 5.91 5.29 -7.31
N HIS A 69 5.51 4.22 -6.64
CA HIS A 69 4.09 3.95 -6.42
C HIS A 69 3.90 3.07 -5.18
N LEU A 70 2.67 3.10 -4.68
CA LEU A 70 2.20 2.17 -3.64
C LEU A 70 0.84 1.65 -4.07
N SER A 71 0.62 0.35 -3.97
CA SER A 71 -0.71 -0.21 -4.16
C SER A 71 -1.07 -1.12 -3.00
N CYS A 72 -2.36 -1.13 -2.66
CA CYS A 72 -2.88 -1.88 -1.52
C CYS A 72 -4.20 -2.51 -1.94
N HIS A 73 -4.38 -3.78 -1.61
CA HIS A 73 -5.61 -4.51 -1.89
C HIS A 73 -6.03 -5.25 -0.64
N THR A 74 -7.31 -5.18 -0.30
CA THR A 74 -7.81 -5.90 0.87
C THR A 74 -8.76 -7.01 0.45
N TRP A 75 -8.73 -8.09 1.22
CA TRP A 75 -9.68 -9.20 1.12
C TRP A 75 -10.29 -9.38 2.52
N PRO A 76 -11.32 -8.56 2.85
CA PRO A 76 -11.92 -8.61 4.19
C PRO A 76 -12.44 -10.00 4.56
N GLU A 77 -13.00 -10.73 3.59
CA GLU A 77 -13.52 -12.06 3.81
C GLU A 77 -12.43 -13.08 4.20
N LYS A 78 -11.18 -12.74 3.92
CA LYS A 78 -10.02 -13.57 4.27
C LYS A 78 -9.19 -12.96 5.39
N ASN A 79 -9.62 -11.81 5.92
CA ASN A 79 -8.90 -11.06 6.95
C ASN A 79 -7.45 -10.75 6.52
N CYS A 80 -7.29 -10.42 5.24
CA CYS A 80 -5.98 -10.28 4.62
C CYS A 80 -5.87 -8.98 3.84
N VAL A 81 -4.69 -8.37 3.89
CA VAL A 81 -4.35 -7.22 3.06
C VAL A 81 -2.98 -7.48 2.43
N ALA A 82 -2.84 -7.10 1.17
CA ALA A 82 -1.56 -7.17 0.48
C ALA A 82 -1.25 -5.80 -0.08
N PHE A 83 0.01 -5.38 0.04
CA PHE A 83 0.41 -4.13 -0.58
C PHE A 83 1.83 -4.24 -1.11
N ASP A 84 2.14 -3.38 -2.07
CA ASP A 84 3.47 -3.29 -2.60
C ASP A 84 3.88 -1.84 -2.75
N ILE A 85 5.17 -1.60 -2.66
CA ILE A 85 5.76 -0.30 -2.80
C ILE A 85 6.99 -0.41 -3.68
N PHE A 86 7.08 0.44 -4.69
CA PHE A 86 8.27 0.57 -5.50
C PHE A 86 8.81 1.98 -5.32
N THR A 87 10.08 2.11 -4.95
CA THR A 87 10.71 3.40 -4.80
C THR A 87 12.00 3.44 -5.60
N CYS A 88 12.30 4.62 -6.15
CA CYS A 88 13.53 4.87 -6.89
C CYS A 88 14.52 5.61 -5.99
N GLY A 89 15.81 5.48 -6.33
CA GLY A 89 16.86 6.21 -5.64
C GLY A 89 17.12 5.71 -4.23
N SER A 90 17.34 6.63 -3.30
CA SER A 90 17.79 6.31 -1.95
C SER A 90 16.68 6.04 -0.94
N LYS A 91 15.41 6.18 -1.31
CA LYS A 91 14.31 5.92 -0.39
C LYS A 91 14.21 4.43 -0.05
N ASN A 92 13.97 4.14 1.21
CA ASN A 92 13.84 2.76 1.68
C ASN A 92 12.37 2.41 1.91
N PRO A 93 11.77 1.58 1.06
CA PRO A 93 10.34 1.25 1.19
C PRO A 93 10.01 0.45 2.44
N ARG A 94 11.00 -0.17 3.09
CA ARG A 94 10.75 -0.94 4.31
C ARG A 94 10.23 -0.07 5.44
N CYS A 95 10.57 1.21 5.45
CA CYS A 95 10.10 2.13 6.48
C CYS A 95 8.61 2.43 6.32
N VAL A 96 8.06 2.28 5.13
CA VAL A 96 6.65 2.52 4.85
C VAL A 96 5.80 1.29 5.17
N ALA A 97 6.38 0.13 5.01
CA ALA A 97 5.69 -1.13 5.26
C ALA A 97 5.61 -1.44 6.74
#